data_b8c4b6d6dcf80df2faa0057d23096dd5
#
_entry.id   b8c4b6d6dcf80df2faa0057d23096dd5
#
_cell.length_a   1.000
_cell.length_b   1.000
_cell.length_c   1.000
_cell.angle_alpha   90.00
_cell.angle_beta   90.00
_cell.angle_gamma   90.00
#
_symmetry.space_group_name_H-M   'P 1'
#
loop_
_entity.id
_entity.type
_entity.pdbx_description
1 polymer ?
#
loop_
_entity_poly.entity_id
_entity_poly.type
_entity_poly.pdbx_seq_one_letter_code
_entity_poly.pdbx_strand_id
1 'polypeptide(L)'
;HVMQRQNSTCHSKYRMNQRKNVNYKPNHTTMQTIQQTIDSTPVRTFATERPEYLLIQPSARHELKNDGLNREAELIAQASARGFVLAAFDTCQWARALMPWHDDAVAVDCEVGLHARHTLCFVLHRLLPWLEHSYGRMPCIVGGYSLGAMWALWAACQTNRFCAVAAASPSLWIDGWSIYAQANPIMAQSVYLSLGDREEHCRNQRMRLIGDSVRRQHLLMQTQLGNHRTTLEWNHGGHFGDEPQR
;
A
#
# COMPACT_ATOMS: atom_id res chain seq x y z
N HIS A 1 -51.00 -24.48 -21.28
CA HIS A 1 -49.58 -24.85 -20.96
C HIS A 1 -48.79 -23.62 -20.63
N VAL A 2 -48.65 -23.39 -19.37
CA VAL A 2 -47.91 -22.25 -18.77
C VAL A 2 -46.49 -22.76 -18.48
N MET A 3 -45.48 -22.18 -19.11
CA MET A 3 -44.07 -22.38 -18.76
C MET A 3 -43.67 -21.37 -17.70
N GLN A 4 -43.45 -21.85 -16.48
CA GLN A 4 -42.82 -21.08 -15.40
C GLN A 4 -41.33 -20.97 -15.68
N ARG A 5 -40.83 -19.74 -15.81
CA ARG A 5 -39.38 -19.45 -15.77
C ARG A 5 -38.95 -19.35 -14.33
N GLN A 6 -38.11 -20.28 -13.90
CA GLN A 6 -37.41 -20.20 -12.62
C GLN A 6 -36.22 -19.22 -12.73
N ASN A 7 -36.29 -18.11 -12.02
CA ASN A 7 -35.15 -17.24 -11.79
C ASN A 7 -34.31 -17.83 -10.65
N SER A 8 -33.15 -18.39 -10.99
CA SER A 8 -32.15 -18.78 -10.03
C SER A 8 -31.23 -17.59 -9.73
N THR A 9 -31.51 -16.87 -8.66
CA THR A 9 -30.62 -15.87 -8.06
C THR A 9 -29.46 -16.58 -7.35
N CYS A 10 -28.29 -16.53 -7.94
CA CYS A 10 -27.05 -17.01 -7.34
C CYS A 10 -26.60 -16.01 -6.26
N HIS A 11 -27.01 -16.25 -5.02
CA HIS A 11 -26.48 -15.53 -3.86
C HIS A 11 -25.15 -16.18 -3.45
N SER A 12 -24.05 -15.60 -3.91
CA SER A 12 -22.71 -15.92 -3.38
C SER A 12 -22.62 -15.44 -1.94
N LYS A 13 -22.72 -16.40 -1.00
CA LYS A 13 -22.51 -16.15 0.43
C LYS A 13 -21.02 -16.00 0.72
N TYR A 14 -20.52 -14.77 0.76
CA TYR A 14 -19.24 -14.49 1.39
C TYR A 14 -19.37 -14.73 2.89
N ARG A 15 -18.74 -15.78 3.40
CA ARG A 15 -18.60 -16.03 4.85
C ARG A 15 -17.66 -14.98 5.41
N MET A 16 -18.16 -14.04 6.20
CA MET A 16 -17.36 -13.24 7.13
C MET A 16 -16.73 -14.20 8.15
N ASN A 17 -15.41 -14.36 8.08
CA ASN A 17 -14.65 -15.03 9.13
C ASN A 17 -14.67 -14.12 10.38
N GLN A 18 -15.49 -14.44 11.34
CA GLN A 18 -15.41 -13.86 12.68
C GLN A 18 -14.06 -14.30 13.29
N ARG A 19 -13.12 -13.39 13.40
CA ARG A 19 -11.88 -13.61 14.17
C ARG A 19 -12.27 -13.88 15.61
N LYS A 20 -11.92 -15.07 16.12
CA LYS A 20 -11.99 -15.40 17.53
C LYS A 20 -11.18 -14.37 18.32
N ASN A 21 -11.79 -13.76 19.33
CA ASN A 21 -11.09 -12.94 20.32
C ASN A 21 -9.99 -13.79 20.98
N VAL A 22 -8.79 -13.71 20.48
CA VAL A 22 -7.60 -14.17 21.17
C VAL A 22 -7.26 -13.04 22.14
N ASN A 23 -7.33 -13.31 23.44
CA ASN A 23 -6.82 -12.43 24.49
C ASN A 23 -5.31 -12.28 24.32
N TYR A 24 -4.89 -11.34 23.49
CA TYR A 24 -3.50 -10.97 23.29
C TYR A 24 -3.12 -10.02 24.43
N LYS A 25 -2.26 -10.48 25.33
CA LYS A 25 -1.56 -9.57 26.25
C LYS A 25 -0.60 -8.72 25.39
N PRO A 26 -0.67 -7.39 25.44
CA PRO A 26 0.26 -6.57 24.69
C PRO A 26 1.67 -6.80 25.28
N ASN A 27 2.51 -7.53 24.57
CA ASN A 27 3.94 -7.39 24.73
C ASN A 27 4.26 -5.98 24.22
N HIS A 28 4.64 -5.09 25.13
CA HIS A 28 5.23 -3.80 24.77
C HIS A 28 6.56 -4.08 24.06
N THR A 29 6.49 -4.30 22.75
CA THR A 29 7.70 -4.39 21.93
C THR A 29 8.31 -3.00 21.90
N THR A 30 9.41 -2.82 22.61
CA THR A 30 10.16 -1.56 22.59
C THR A 30 10.68 -1.36 21.16
N MET A 31 10.21 -0.31 20.49
CA MET A 31 10.69 0.07 19.15
C MET A 31 11.66 1.24 19.27
N GLN A 32 12.79 1.13 18.57
CA GLN A 32 13.68 2.25 18.37
C GLN A 32 13.14 3.15 17.27
N THR A 33 12.96 4.44 17.55
CA THR A 33 12.54 5.44 16.58
C THR A 33 13.71 6.35 16.25
N ILE A 34 14.01 6.51 14.96
CA ILE A 34 15.06 7.43 14.48
C ILE A 34 14.45 8.38 13.45
N GLN A 35 14.76 9.66 13.57
CA GLN A 35 14.48 10.68 12.56
C GLN A 35 15.79 11.18 12.00
N GLN A 36 15.91 11.21 10.69
CA GLN A 36 17.08 11.76 10.02
C GLN A 36 16.77 12.28 8.62
N THR A 37 17.75 12.87 7.99
CA THR A 37 17.68 13.34 6.61
C THR A 37 18.66 12.54 5.76
N ILE A 38 18.17 11.91 4.69
CA ILE A 38 18.97 11.16 3.71
C ILE A 38 18.85 11.89 2.37
N ASP A 39 19.96 12.37 1.83
CA ASP A 39 20.00 13.12 0.57
C ASP A 39 18.91 14.22 0.49
N SER A 40 18.84 15.06 1.54
CA SER A 40 17.86 16.14 1.75
C SER A 40 16.41 15.68 1.97
N THR A 41 16.12 14.38 1.99
CA THR A 41 14.80 13.82 2.24
C THR A 41 14.67 13.41 3.71
N PRO A 42 13.71 13.97 4.46
CA PRO A 42 13.38 13.51 5.81
C PRO A 42 12.90 12.06 5.80
N VAL A 43 13.42 11.27 6.71
CA VAL A 43 13.06 9.86 6.91
C VAL A 43 12.83 9.62 8.39
N ARG A 44 11.78 8.85 8.69
CA ARG A 44 11.51 8.36 10.04
C ARG A 44 11.45 6.83 10.02
N THR A 45 12.19 6.18 10.92
CA THR A 45 12.21 4.73 11.04
C THR A 45 11.73 4.30 12.41
N PHE A 46 11.06 3.14 12.43
CA PHE A 46 10.64 2.41 13.62
C PHE A 46 11.18 0.99 13.50
N ALA A 47 12.07 0.61 14.39
CA ALA A 47 12.71 -0.71 14.35
C ALA A 47 12.39 -1.50 15.62
N THR A 48 11.98 -2.73 15.46
CA THR A 48 11.93 -3.72 16.55
C THR A 48 13.35 -4.16 16.91
N GLU A 49 13.51 -4.79 18.06
CA GLU A 49 14.84 -5.25 18.55
C GLU A 49 15.55 -6.18 17.57
N ARG A 50 14.81 -7.05 16.91
CA ARG A 50 15.33 -8.05 15.93
C ARG A 50 14.53 -7.99 14.64
N PRO A 51 14.81 -7.03 13.76
CA PRO A 51 14.07 -6.90 12.51
C PRO A 51 14.43 -8.04 11.54
N GLU A 52 13.43 -8.54 10.83
CA GLU A 52 13.54 -9.61 9.84
C GLU A 52 13.13 -9.15 8.44
N TYR A 53 12.47 -7.99 8.32
CA TYR A 53 12.09 -7.37 7.04
C TYR A 53 12.04 -5.86 7.13
N LEU A 54 12.18 -5.22 5.98
CA LEU A 54 11.98 -3.78 5.80
C LEU A 54 10.59 -3.54 5.22
N LEU A 55 9.89 -2.54 5.72
CA LEU A 55 8.70 -1.97 5.12
C LEU A 55 8.99 -0.50 4.81
N ILE A 56 8.95 -0.14 3.52
CA ILE A 56 9.24 1.21 3.04
C ILE A 56 7.98 1.82 2.48
N GLN A 57 7.66 3.05 2.88
CA GLN A 57 6.52 3.77 2.36
C GLN A 57 6.77 5.27 2.19
N PRO A 58 6.19 5.89 1.14
CA PRO A 58 6.10 7.33 1.04
C PRO A 58 5.14 7.86 2.11
N SER A 59 5.42 9.05 2.63
CA SER A 59 4.58 9.72 3.61
C SER A 59 4.53 11.21 3.30
N ALA A 60 3.42 11.86 3.57
CA ALA A 60 3.37 13.31 3.49
C ALA A 60 4.11 13.93 4.67
N ARG A 61 4.69 15.11 4.47
CA ARG A 61 5.53 15.78 5.49
C ARG A 61 4.82 15.97 6.83
N HIS A 62 3.52 16.21 6.85
CA HIS A 62 2.75 16.37 8.07
C HIS A 62 2.56 15.03 8.81
N GLU A 63 2.47 13.92 8.08
CA GLU A 63 2.33 12.57 8.66
C GLU A 63 3.61 12.12 9.36
N LEU A 64 4.79 12.49 8.84
CA LEU A 64 6.07 12.21 9.50
C LEU A 64 6.18 12.85 10.89
N LYS A 65 5.40 13.89 11.17
CA LYS A 65 5.43 14.67 12.41
C LYS A 65 4.31 14.32 13.38
N ASN A 66 3.25 13.66 12.90
CA ASN A 66 2.10 13.32 13.73
C ASN A 66 2.23 11.92 14.36
N ASP A 67 1.29 11.56 15.23
CA ASP A 67 1.26 10.28 15.92
C ASP A 67 0.73 9.13 15.05
N GLY A 68 0.27 9.40 13.84
CA GLY A 68 -0.27 8.38 12.94
C GLY A 68 0.74 7.28 12.63
N LEU A 69 1.99 7.65 12.29
CA LEU A 69 3.06 6.68 12.05
C LEU A 69 3.47 5.90 13.31
N ASN A 70 3.42 6.51 14.51
CA ASN A 70 3.65 5.79 15.75
C ASN A 70 2.59 4.69 15.92
N ARG A 71 1.31 5.07 15.75
CA ARG A 71 0.19 4.13 15.85
C ARG A 71 0.26 3.03 14.79
N GLU A 72 0.63 3.36 13.56
CA GLU A 72 0.83 2.38 12.49
C GLU A 72 1.92 1.36 12.88
N ALA A 73 3.09 1.83 13.31
CA ALA A 73 4.18 0.96 13.75
C ALA A 73 3.77 0.07 14.93
N GLU A 74 3.01 0.59 15.90
CA GLU A 74 2.47 -0.18 17.02
C GLU A 74 1.47 -1.26 16.56
N LEU A 75 0.59 -0.93 15.60
CA LEU A 75 -0.37 -1.88 15.04
C LEU A 75 0.33 -2.98 14.24
N ILE A 76 1.36 -2.65 13.46
CA ILE A 76 2.19 -3.64 12.78
C ILE A 76 2.86 -4.56 13.81
N ALA A 77 3.44 -4.00 14.89
CA ALA A 77 4.07 -4.79 15.95
C ALA A 77 3.10 -5.72 16.67
N GLN A 78 1.83 -5.30 16.81
CA GLN A 78 0.78 -6.14 17.41
C GLN A 78 0.29 -7.25 16.45
N ALA A 79 0.27 -6.97 15.15
CA ALA A 79 -0.23 -7.89 14.13
C ALA A 79 0.83 -8.90 13.66
N SER A 80 2.11 -8.54 13.72
CA SER A 80 3.23 -9.35 13.23
C SER A 80 3.93 -10.09 14.37
N ALA A 81 4.14 -11.39 14.20
CA ALA A 81 5.02 -12.17 15.06
C ALA A 81 6.52 -11.96 14.74
N ARG A 82 6.82 -11.31 13.62
CA ARG A 82 8.17 -11.07 13.11
C ARG A 82 8.58 -9.62 13.35
N GLY A 83 9.84 -9.42 13.66
CA GLY A 83 10.41 -8.09 13.78
C GLY A 83 10.52 -7.37 12.44
N PHE A 84 10.49 -6.04 12.46
CA PHE A 84 10.52 -5.22 11.25
C PHE A 84 11.24 -3.88 11.47
N VAL A 85 11.58 -3.25 10.34
CA VAL A 85 11.86 -1.82 10.25
C VAL A 85 10.82 -1.19 9.35
N LEU A 86 10.00 -0.30 9.88
CA LEU A 86 9.15 0.61 9.08
C LEU A 86 9.95 1.87 8.78
N ALA A 87 10.12 2.21 7.52
CA ALA A 87 10.79 3.41 7.05
C ALA A 87 9.83 4.27 6.22
N ALA A 88 9.38 5.38 6.78
CA ALA A 88 8.57 6.37 6.09
C ALA A 88 9.44 7.53 5.63
N PHE A 89 9.34 7.94 4.36
CA PHE A 89 10.11 9.04 3.78
C PHE A 89 9.21 10.15 3.23
N ASP A 90 9.66 11.40 3.38
CA ASP A 90 8.91 12.59 2.94
C ASP A 90 8.81 12.67 1.41
N THR A 91 7.60 12.92 0.96
CA THR A 91 7.31 13.28 -0.42
C THR A 91 6.74 14.70 -0.45
N CYS A 92 7.61 15.71 -0.42
CA CYS A 92 7.25 17.13 -0.30
C CYS A 92 6.06 17.57 -1.15
N GLN A 93 5.84 16.95 -2.29
CA GLN A 93 4.76 17.22 -3.23
C GLN A 93 4.11 15.89 -3.61
N TRP A 94 3.10 15.46 -2.84
CA TRP A 94 2.52 14.13 -2.87
C TRP A 94 2.20 13.61 -4.28
N ALA A 95 1.33 14.32 -5.02
CA ALA A 95 0.95 13.91 -6.36
C ALA A 95 2.16 13.91 -7.32
N ARG A 96 2.95 14.99 -7.31
CA ARG A 96 4.11 15.14 -8.19
C ARG A 96 5.17 14.04 -7.97
N ALA A 97 5.45 13.70 -6.72
CA ALA A 97 6.46 12.70 -6.36
C ALA A 97 6.02 11.27 -6.67
N LEU A 98 4.72 10.98 -6.70
CA LEU A 98 4.20 9.62 -6.73
C LEU A 98 3.49 9.25 -8.05
N MET A 99 3.06 10.24 -8.84
CA MET A 99 2.40 9.97 -10.12
C MET A 99 3.41 9.52 -11.18
N PRO A 100 3.19 8.35 -11.82
CA PRO A 100 4.06 7.88 -12.91
C PRO A 100 3.78 8.56 -14.24
N TRP A 101 2.59 9.15 -14.42
CA TRP A 101 2.13 9.91 -15.59
C TRP A 101 1.13 10.98 -15.17
N HIS A 102 0.80 11.85 -16.10
CA HIS A 102 -0.15 12.94 -15.87
C HIS A 102 -1.60 12.41 -15.81
N ASP A 103 -2.39 12.96 -14.88
CA ASP A 103 -3.84 12.78 -14.81
C ASP A 103 -4.48 14.07 -14.30
N ASP A 104 -5.37 14.68 -15.11
CA ASP A 104 -6.00 15.98 -14.85
C ASP A 104 -6.83 16.02 -13.55
N ALA A 105 -7.29 14.87 -13.06
CA ALA A 105 -8.07 14.82 -11.82
C ALA A 105 -7.21 14.88 -10.55
N VAL A 106 -5.91 14.61 -10.66
CA VAL A 106 -4.98 14.53 -9.52
C VAL A 106 -3.93 15.64 -9.59
N ALA A 107 -3.53 16.01 -10.78
CA ALA A 107 -2.44 16.91 -11.02
C ALA A 107 -2.90 18.21 -11.65
N VAL A 108 -2.69 19.31 -10.96
CA VAL A 108 -3.01 20.66 -11.43
C VAL A 108 -1.88 21.24 -12.28
N ASP A 109 -0.65 20.66 -12.22
CA ASP A 109 0.54 21.13 -12.89
C ASP A 109 1.04 20.15 -13.95
N CYS A 110 1.42 20.69 -15.12
CA CYS A 110 1.90 19.94 -16.30
C CYS A 110 3.25 19.21 -16.13
N GLU A 111 3.96 19.41 -15.03
CA GLU A 111 5.22 18.70 -14.73
C GLU A 111 5.04 17.37 -14.00
N VAL A 112 3.81 16.91 -13.86
CA VAL A 112 3.49 15.67 -13.18
C VAL A 112 3.76 14.45 -14.07
N GLY A 113 4.39 13.42 -13.52
CA GLY A 113 4.63 12.15 -14.21
C GLY A 113 6.10 11.77 -14.40
N LEU A 114 7.06 12.66 -14.15
CA LEU A 114 8.48 12.32 -14.22
C LEU A 114 9.07 11.98 -12.84
N HIS A 115 8.44 12.44 -11.76
CA HIS A 115 9.01 12.40 -10.43
C HIS A 115 8.82 11.06 -9.71
N ALA A 116 7.84 10.24 -10.07
CA ALA A 116 7.71 8.87 -9.54
C ALA A 116 8.99 8.05 -9.72
N ARG A 117 9.68 8.22 -10.87
CA ARG A 117 10.99 7.60 -11.13
C ARG A 117 12.10 8.18 -10.25
N HIS A 118 12.12 9.49 -10.01
CA HIS A 118 13.08 10.11 -9.10
C HIS A 118 12.88 9.61 -7.67
N THR A 119 11.63 9.49 -7.22
CA THR A 119 11.29 8.90 -5.93
C THR A 119 11.78 7.45 -5.82
N LEU A 120 11.57 6.65 -6.87
CA LEU A 120 12.09 5.28 -6.91
C LEU A 120 13.63 5.25 -6.90
N CYS A 121 14.30 6.13 -7.66
CA CYS A 121 15.76 6.26 -7.66
C CYS A 121 16.29 6.61 -6.26
N PHE A 122 15.65 7.55 -5.55
CA PHE A 122 15.99 7.86 -4.16
C PHE A 122 15.87 6.61 -3.27
N VAL A 123 14.75 5.89 -3.35
CA VAL A 123 14.55 4.66 -2.56
C VAL A 123 15.62 3.62 -2.86
N LEU A 124 15.91 3.35 -4.14
CA LEU A 124 16.83 2.29 -4.53
C LEU A 124 18.30 2.62 -4.27
N HIS A 125 18.70 3.89 -4.42
CA HIS A 125 20.11 4.28 -4.42
C HIS A 125 20.55 5.09 -3.19
N ARG A 126 19.61 5.53 -2.34
CA ARG A 126 19.89 6.27 -1.11
C ARG A 126 19.29 5.60 0.12
N LEU A 127 17.96 5.46 0.15
CA LEU A 127 17.25 4.96 1.33
C LEU A 127 17.55 3.48 1.61
N LEU A 128 17.40 2.59 0.63
CA LEU A 128 17.67 1.16 0.79
C LEU A 128 19.10 0.86 1.22
N PRO A 129 20.15 1.42 0.56
CA PRO A 129 21.53 1.20 0.99
C PRO A 129 21.78 1.68 2.43
N TRP A 130 21.16 2.81 2.84
CA TRP A 130 21.26 3.29 4.20
C TRP A 130 20.59 2.34 5.20
N LEU A 131 19.36 1.85 4.89
CA LEU A 131 18.65 0.89 5.72
C LEU A 131 19.44 -0.44 5.84
N GLU A 132 19.97 -0.95 4.73
CA GLU A 132 20.77 -2.18 4.70
C GLU A 132 22.07 -2.04 5.50
N HIS A 133 22.69 -0.86 5.50
CA HIS A 133 23.87 -0.57 6.33
C HIS A 133 23.50 -0.50 7.82
N SER A 134 22.37 0.11 8.17
CA SER A 134 21.97 0.36 9.56
C SER A 134 21.37 -0.87 10.24
N TYR A 135 20.63 -1.69 9.51
CA TYR A 135 19.83 -2.79 10.06
C TYR A 135 20.17 -4.18 9.48
N GLY A 136 21.06 -4.23 8.50
CA GLY A 136 21.36 -5.45 7.78
C GLY A 136 20.48 -5.66 6.55
N ARG A 137 20.94 -6.52 5.64
CA ARG A 137 20.20 -6.86 4.42
C ARG A 137 19.10 -7.86 4.74
N MET A 138 17.86 -7.52 4.40
CA MET A 138 16.68 -8.34 4.64
C MET A 138 15.63 -8.15 3.54
N PRO A 139 14.59 -9.03 3.43
CA PRO A 139 13.50 -8.84 2.49
C PRO A 139 12.85 -7.47 2.66
N CYS A 140 12.58 -6.80 1.53
CA CYS A 140 12.01 -5.46 1.51
C CYS A 140 10.60 -5.49 0.93
N ILE A 141 9.65 -4.96 1.68
CA ILE A 141 8.26 -4.72 1.29
C ILE A 141 8.14 -3.22 0.96
N VAL A 142 7.54 -2.90 -0.17
CA VAL A 142 7.13 -1.53 -0.48
C VAL A 142 5.64 -1.39 -0.20
N GLY A 143 5.25 -0.35 0.50
CA GLY A 143 3.87 -0.12 0.87
C GLY A 143 3.45 1.33 0.69
N GLY A 144 2.22 1.61 1.06
CA GLY A 144 1.69 2.95 1.10
C GLY A 144 0.18 2.99 1.11
N TYR A 145 -0.33 4.21 1.24
CA TYR A 145 -1.74 4.53 1.27
C TYR A 145 -2.13 5.40 0.08
N SER A 146 -3.34 5.18 -0.48
CA SER A 146 -3.90 6.02 -1.53
C SER A 146 -2.99 6.09 -2.78
N LEU A 147 -2.50 7.27 -3.13
CA LEU A 147 -1.56 7.47 -4.23
C LEU A 147 -0.19 6.82 -3.94
N GLY A 148 0.22 6.78 -2.65
CA GLY A 148 1.42 6.05 -2.23
C GLY A 148 1.29 4.55 -2.47
N ALA A 149 0.11 3.98 -2.29
CA ALA A 149 -0.16 2.58 -2.59
C ALA A 149 -0.14 2.28 -4.10
N MET A 150 -0.67 3.18 -4.92
CA MET A 150 -0.55 3.08 -6.38
C MET A 150 0.91 3.16 -6.82
N TRP A 151 1.69 4.10 -6.25
CA TRP A 151 3.12 4.21 -6.51
C TRP A 151 3.88 2.94 -6.11
N ALA A 152 3.54 2.33 -4.96
CA ALA A 152 4.17 1.09 -4.51
C ALA A 152 3.94 -0.07 -5.50
N LEU A 153 2.72 -0.22 -6.02
CA LEU A 153 2.41 -1.18 -7.08
C LEU A 153 3.19 -0.87 -8.37
N TRP A 154 3.25 0.40 -8.78
CA TRP A 154 4.01 0.83 -9.94
C TRP A 154 5.52 0.56 -9.75
N ALA A 155 6.08 0.90 -8.58
CA ALA A 155 7.49 0.68 -8.27
C ALA A 155 7.87 -0.81 -8.33
N ALA A 156 6.99 -1.69 -7.87
CA ALA A 156 7.19 -3.14 -7.92
C ALA A 156 7.09 -3.73 -9.35
N CYS A 157 6.56 -2.97 -10.33
CA CYS A 157 6.68 -3.29 -11.75
C CYS A 157 8.01 -2.80 -12.37
N GLN A 158 8.75 -1.90 -11.70
CA GLN A 158 10.00 -1.32 -12.23
C GLN A 158 11.25 -2.06 -11.75
N THR A 159 11.17 -2.83 -10.66
CA THR A 159 12.32 -3.47 -10.03
C THR A 159 11.93 -4.70 -9.24
N ASN A 160 12.83 -5.68 -9.18
CA ASN A 160 12.70 -6.87 -8.34
C ASN A 160 13.26 -6.71 -6.92
N ARG A 161 13.60 -5.50 -6.51
CA ARG A 161 14.14 -5.22 -5.16
C ARG A 161 13.12 -5.41 -4.05
N PHE A 162 11.84 -5.34 -4.37
CA PHE A 162 10.74 -5.51 -3.43
C PHE A 162 10.21 -6.94 -3.50
N CYS A 163 10.25 -7.66 -2.38
CA CYS A 163 9.71 -9.01 -2.30
C CYS A 163 8.17 -9.05 -2.20
N ALA A 164 7.57 -7.98 -1.67
CA ALA A 164 6.13 -7.86 -1.54
C ALA A 164 5.65 -6.41 -1.67
N VAL A 165 4.36 -6.24 -1.93
CA VAL A 165 3.68 -4.94 -1.94
C VAL A 165 2.54 -4.96 -0.92
N ALA A 166 2.45 -3.89 -0.10
CA ALA A 166 1.34 -3.61 0.80
C ALA A 166 0.63 -2.33 0.33
N ALA A 167 -0.48 -2.46 -0.39
CA ALA A 167 -1.17 -1.35 -1.01
C ALA A 167 -2.55 -1.12 -0.36
N ALA A 168 -2.62 -0.13 0.54
CA ALA A 168 -3.84 0.24 1.24
C ALA A 168 -4.61 1.33 0.48
N SER A 169 -5.87 1.07 0.16
CA SER A 169 -6.77 1.98 -0.58
C SER A 169 -6.15 2.61 -1.83
N PRO A 170 -5.51 1.82 -2.72
CA PRO A 170 -4.69 2.35 -3.80
C PRO A 170 -5.53 3.12 -4.83
N SER A 171 -5.08 4.29 -5.27
CA SER A 171 -5.76 5.18 -6.21
C SER A 171 -5.79 4.65 -7.65
N LEU A 172 -6.27 3.41 -7.86
CA LEU A 172 -6.27 2.71 -9.14
C LEU A 172 -7.38 3.15 -10.12
N TRP A 173 -8.19 4.12 -9.71
CA TRP A 173 -9.17 4.81 -10.55
C TRP A 173 -8.54 5.83 -11.50
N ILE A 174 -7.24 6.10 -11.36
CA ILE A 174 -6.46 6.99 -12.22
C ILE A 174 -6.42 6.43 -13.64
N ASP A 175 -6.62 7.30 -14.63
CA ASP A 175 -6.65 6.92 -16.03
C ASP A 175 -5.33 6.28 -16.48
N GLY A 176 -5.44 5.26 -17.32
CA GLY A 176 -4.29 4.51 -17.80
C GLY A 176 -3.78 3.40 -16.88
N TRP A 177 -4.15 3.39 -15.58
CA TRP A 177 -3.64 2.37 -14.64
C TRP A 177 -3.90 0.94 -15.12
N SER A 178 -5.14 0.64 -15.49
CA SER A 178 -5.51 -0.73 -15.90
C SER A 178 -4.71 -1.22 -17.11
N ILE A 179 -4.49 -0.34 -18.09
CA ILE A 179 -3.68 -0.63 -19.29
C ILE A 179 -2.22 -0.85 -18.90
N TYR A 180 -1.70 0.06 -18.07
CA TYR A 180 -0.32 -0.03 -17.58
C TYR A 180 -0.07 -1.34 -16.83
N ALA A 181 -0.92 -1.70 -15.87
CA ALA A 181 -0.75 -2.89 -15.04
C ALA A 181 -0.82 -4.21 -15.85
N GLN A 182 -1.64 -4.25 -16.91
CA GLN A 182 -1.69 -5.40 -17.82
C GLN A 182 -0.41 -5.54 -18.66
N ALA A 183 0.16 -4.41 -19.10
CA ALA A 183 1.36 -4.39 -19.94
C ALA A 183 2.66 -4.57 -19.14
N ASN A 184 2.64 -4.33 -17.83
CA ASN A 184 3.83 -4.35 -16.97
C ASN A 184 3.63 -5.31 -15.79
N PRO A 185 4.03 -6.58 -15.91
CA PRO A 185 3.91 -7.55 -14.83
C PRO A 185 4.65 -7.10 -13.57
N ILE A 186 4.06 -7.42 -12.40
CA ILE A 186 4.68 -7.12 -11.11
C ILE A 186 5.85 -8.08 -10.87
N MET A 187 6.97 -7.56 -10.34
CA MET A 187 8.16 -8.36 -10.02
C MET A 187 8.20 -8.82 -8.56
N ALA A 188 7.31 -8.32 -7.72
CA ALA A 188 7.15 -8.77 -6.34
C ALA A 188 6.56 -10.19 -6.28
N GLN A 189 6.87 -10.93 -5.22
CA GLN A 189 6.41 -12.31 -5.04
C GLN A 189 5.01 -12.39 -4.43
N SER A 190 4.54 -11.34 -3.74
CA SER A 190 3.21 -11.28 -3.14
C SER A 190 2.67 -9.85 -3.11
N VAL A 191 1.35 -9.74 -3.12
CA VAL A 191 0.64 -8.46 -3.09
C VAL A 191 -0.52 -8.53 -2.09
N TYR A 192 -0.53 -7.59 -1.17
CA TYR A 192 -1.66 -7.29 -0.30
C TYR A 192 -2.35 -6.02 -0.79
N LEU A 193 -3.65 -6.09 -0.95
CA LEU A 193 -4.53 -4.97 -1.27
C LEU A 193 -5.56 -4.82 -0.15
N SER A 194 -5.89 -3.60 0.23
CA SER A 194 -7.04 -3.34 1.08
C SER A 194 -7.87 -2.17 0.56
N LEU A 195 -9.16 -2.15 0.91
CA LEU A 195 -10.06 -1.05 0.55
C LEU A 195 -11.15 -0.89 1.62
N GLY A 196 -11.55 0.34 1.91
CA GLY A 196 -12.70 0.60 2.76
C GLY A 196 -14.02 0.30 2.03
N ASP A 197 -14.96 -0.36 2.72
CA ASP A 197 -16.25 -0.79 2.17
C ASP A 197 -17.18 0.36 1.74
N ARG A 198 -16.85 1.62 2.12
CA ARG A 198 -17.59 2.83 1.76
C ARG A 198 -16.88 3.71 0.74
N GLU A 199 -15.67 3.37 0.32
CA GLU A 199 -14.90 4.22 -0.60
C GLU A 199 -15.55 4.31 -2.00
N GLU A 200 -16.11 3.21 -2.49
CA GLU A 200 -16.83 3.19 -3.76
C GLU A 200 -18.19 3.91 -3.73
N HIS A 201 -18.64 4.38 -2.56
CA HIS A 201 -19.90 5.14 -2.38
C HIS A 201 -19.67 6.65 -2.25
N CYS A 202 -18.47 7.15 -2.54
CA CYS A 202 -18.16 8.58 -2.48
C CYS A 202 -18.91 9.38 -3.58
N ARG A 203 -18.99 10.72 -3.40
CA ARG A 203 -19.71 11.60 -4.35
C ARG A 203 -18.97 11.81 -5.67
N ASN A 204 -17.65 11.74 -5.66
CA ASN A 204 -16.83 11.92 -6.86
C ASN A 204 -16.98 10.72 -7.78
N GLN A 205 -17.47 10.94 -9.00
CA GLN A 205 -17.79 9.88 -9.96
C GLN A 205 -16.56 9.06 -10.39
N ARG A 206 -15.38 9.68 -10.53
CA ARG A 206 -14.13 8.98 -10.87
C ARG A 206 -13.64 8.14 -9.70
N MET A 207 -13.60 8.72 -8.50
CA MET A 207 -13.16 8.00 -7.30
C MET A 207 -14.07 6.82 -6.94
N ARG A 208 -15.36 6.86 -7.31
CA ARG A 208 -16.28 5.71 -7.14
C ARG A 208 -15.84 4.45 -7.88
N LEU A 209 -15.03 4.60 -8.92
CA LEU A 209 -14.48 3.46 -9.68
C LEU A 209 -13.42 2.68 -8.91
N ILE A 210 -13.03 3.14 -7.71
CA ILE A 210 -11.96 2.52 -6.92
C ILE A 210 -12.27 1.06 -6.58
N GLY A 211 -13.51 0.73 -6.22
CA GLY A 211 -13.90 -0.64 -5.89
C GLY A 211 -13.66 -1.61 -7.06
N ASP A 212 -14.16 -1.24 -8.24
CA ASP A 212 -13.97 -2.06 -9.46
C ASP A 212 -12.52 -2.11 -9.90
N SER A 213 -11.79 -1.01 -9.73
CA SER A 213 -10.36 -0.95 -10.09
C SER A 213 -9.51 -1.87 -9.20
N VAL A 214 -9.78 -1.89 -7.90
CA VAL A 214 -9.09 -2.77 -6.94
C VAL A 214 -9.46 -4.24 -7.17
N ARG A 215 -10.73 -4.55 -7.44
CA ARG A 215 -11.14 -5.93 -7.78
C ARG A 215 -10.45 -6.42 -9.06
N ARG A 216 -10.37 -5.58 -10.12
CA ARG A 216 -9.63 -5.91 -11.36
C ARG A 216 -8.16 -6.11 -11.10
N GLN A 217 -7.54 -5.24 -10.29
CA GLN A 217 -6.13 -5.38 -9.90
C GLN A 217 -5.91 -6.69 -9.15
N HIS A 218 -6.78 -7.05 -8.22
CA HIS A 218 -6.67 -8.30 -7.48
C HIS A 218 -6.74 -9.52 -8.42
N LEU A 219 -7.68 -9.56 -9.35
CA LEU A 219 -7.77 -10.62 -10.35
C LEU A 219 -6.52 -10.72 -11.23
N LEU A 220 -5.96 -9.57 -11.63
CA LEU A 220 -4.70 -9.53 -12.38
C LEU A 220 -3.55 -10.12 -11.55
N MET A 221 -3.44 -9.75 -10.28
CA MET A 221 -2.41 -10.30 -9.39
C MET A 221 -2.60 -11.80 -9.14
N GLN A 222 -3.83 -12.28 -9.01
CA GLN A 222 -4.11 -13.72 -8.91
C GLN A 222 -3.66 -14.48 -10.16
N THR A 223 -3.83 -13.88 -11.34
CA THR A 223 -3.36 -14.45 -12.61
C THR A 223 -1.84 -14.50 -12.70
N GLN A 224 -1.16 -13.47 -12.22
CA GLN A 224 0.31 -13.37 -12.29
C GLN A 224 1.03 -14.17 -11.20
N LEU A 225 0.50 -14.18 -9.97
CA LEU A 225 1.20 -14.68 -8.78
C LEU A 225 0.53 -15.92 -8.15
N GLY A 226 -0.73 -16.19 -8.48
CA GLY A 226 -1.56 -17.21 -7.85
C GLY A 226 -2.31 -16.71 -6.61
N ASN A 227 -3.38 -17.43 -6.25
CA ASN A 227 -4.31 -17.02 -5.18
C ASN A 227 -3.67 -16.95 -3.80
N HIS A 228 -2.66 -17.78 -3.53
CA HIS A 228 -1.99 -17.84 -2.22
C HIS A 228 -0.97 -16.72 -1.97
N ARG A 229 -0.65 -15.94 -3.00
CA ARG A 229 0.29 -14.82 -2.96
C ARG A 229 -0.38 -13.46 -3.14
N THR A 230 -1.71 -13.46 -3.23
CA THR A 230 -2.52 -12.25 -3.40
C THR A 230 -3.63 -12.21 -2.38
N THR A 231 -3.75 -11.09 -1.70
CA THR A 231 -4.79 -10.86 -0.70
C THR A 231 -5.54 -9.58 -1.04
N LEU A 232 -6.87 -9.61 -0.93
CA LEU A 232 -7.71 -8.42 -0.92
C LEU A 232 -8.56 -8.44 0.34
N GLU A 233 -8.36 -7.43 1.20
CA GLU A 233 -9.18 -7.24 2.41
C GLU A 233 -10.07 -6.01 2.27
N TRP A 234 -11.31 -6.14 2.77
CA TRP A 234 -12.25 -5.04 2.89
C TRP A 234 -12.29 -4.58 4.33
N ASN A 235 -11.95 -3.32 4.57
CA ASN A 235 -12.00 -2.69 5.87
C ASN A 235 -13.31 -1.91 6.04
N HIS A 236 -13.74 -1.69 7.28
CA HIS A 236 -14.91 -0.86 7.51
C HIS A 236 -14.54 0.62 7.41
N GLY A 237 -15.28 1.39 6.60
CA GLY A 237 -15.14 2.84 6.51
C GLY A 237 -14.86 3.40 5.12
N GLY A 238 -14.71 4.72 5.08
CA GLY A 238 -14.36 5.48 3.88
C GLY A 238 -12.86 5.75 3.80
N HIS A 239 -12.43 6.45 2.73
CA HIS A 239 -11.03 6.70 2.40
C HIS A 239 -10.20 7.32 3.54
N PHE A 240 -10.75 8.24 4.32
CA PHE A 240 -10.05 8.96 5.38
C PHE A 240 -10.33 8.42 6.79
N GLY A 241 -10.78 7.18 6.93
CA GLY A 241 -11.07 6.55 8.21
C GLY A 241 -10.05 5.48 8.57
N ASP A 242 -9.43 5.59 9.76
CA ASP A 242 -8.51 4.61 10.36
C ASP A 242 -7.36 4.15 9.44
N GLU A 243 -6.73 5.10 8.75
CA GLU A 243 -5.58 4.85 7.85
C GLU A 243 -4.48 3.97 8.49
N PRO A 244 -4.09 4.16 9.77
CA PRO A 244 -3.06 3.33 10.39
C PRO A 244 -3.43 1.86 10.57
N GLN A 245 -4.71 1.50 10.47
CA GLN A 245 -5.18 0.11 10.62
C GLN A 245 -5.25 -0.68 9.31
N ARG A 246 -5.09 0.00 8.19
CA ARG A 246 -5.21 -0.57 6.84
C ARG A 246 -3.89 -1.03 6.31
#